data_e5fce32f48465f552a99cc38c1281fad
#
_entry.id   e5fce32f48465f552a99cc38c1281fad
#
_cell.length_a   1.000
_cell.length_b   1.000
_cell.length_c   1.000
_cell.angle_alpha   90.00
_cell.angle_beta   90.00
_cell.angle_gamma   90.00
#
_symmetry.space_group_name_H-M   'P 1'
#
loop_
_entity.id
_entity.type
_entity.pdbx_description
1 polymer ?
#
loop_
_entity_poly.entity_id
_entity_poly.type
_entity_poly.pdbx_seq_one_letter_code
_entity_poly.pdbx_strand_id
1 'polypeptide(L)'
;MLLEIFDNRIRNKNTYIVIFRNIKGKVNVMIYSNNYKIGIEDIGVNNEATNKALLAIMEDVAGLHSESVGYGVFEVETKNRAWLLLDWKMKVIKRPKYNDKIIAETWSRKVERLYAYRDFQLKDEQGNVIVIGTSRWIFVDTKRRRPVRLTEDITSLYESETDKSVFPEEMENIGCDDYDFKKDYHVQRRDIDINDHMHNLSYLEMAYEILPLEIYQNKVFDNVRIAYKKEIVYGQKIECYYSQQDDKHIITVKSNDNINATIELS
;
A
#
# COMPACT_ATOMS: atom_id res chain seq x y z
N MET A 1 40.09 10.35 -7.14
CA MET A 1 39.28 9.81 -8.23
C MET A 1 37.90 10.43 -8.08
N LEU A 2 37.66 11.47 -8.89
CA LEU A 2 36.50 12.36 -8.77
C LEU A 2 35.19 11.63 -9.17
N LEU A 3 34.23 11.64 -8.28
CA LEU A 3 32.83 11.29 -8.57
C LEU A 3 32.25 12.45 -9.40
N GLU A 4 32.08 12.27 -10.70
CA GLU A 4 31.24 13.15 -11.51
C GLU A 4 29.78 12.79 -11.27
N ILE A 5 29.10 13.63 -10.49
CA ILE A 5 27.66 13.62 -10.30
C ILE A 5 27.06 14.32 -11.52
N PHE A 6 26.64 13.55 -12.52
CA PHE A 6 25.78 14.08 -13.59
C PHE A 6 24.31 14.02 -13.17
N ASP A 7 23.79 15.18 -12.78
CA ASP A 7 22.37 15.42 -12.54
C ASP A 7 21.64 15.54 -13.90
N ASN A 8 21.21 14.41 -14.46
CA ASN A 8 20.33 14.40 -15.63
C ASN A 8 18.87 14.33 -15.17
N ARG A 9 18.30 15.49 -14.88
CA ARG A 9 16.83 15.64 -14.62
C ARG A 9 16.08 15.49 -15.93
N ILE A 10 15.51 14.31 -16.17
CA ILE A 10 14.49 14.15 -17.20
C ILE A 10 13.20 14.77 -16.62
N ARG A 11 12.89 16.00 -17.05
CA ARG A 11 11.62 16.67 -16.70
C ARG A 11 10.49 16.11 -17.56
N ASN A 12 9.76 15.14 -17.03
CA ASN A 12 8.34 15.05 -17.32
C ASN A 12 7.62 15.86 -16.23
N LYS A 13 6.59 16.66 -16.56
CA LYS A 13 6.13 17.81 -15.76
C LYS A 13 5.78 17.54 -14.28
N ASN A 14 5.70 16.30 -13.82
CA ASN A 14 5.33 15.95 -12.44
C ASN A 14 6.11 14.79 -11.79
N THR A 15 7.11 14.21 -12.45
CA THR A 15 7.83 13.04 -11.93
C THR A 15 9.31 13.35 -11.75
N TYR A 16 9.83 13.16 -10.55
CA TYR A 16 11.26 13.20 -10.26
C TYR A 16 11.75 11.76 -10.09
N ILE A 17 12.54 11.28 -11.05
CA ILE A 17 13.26 10.02 -10.93
C ILE A 17 14.64 10.36 -10.46
N VAL A 18 15.04 9.94 -9.25
CA VAL A 18 16.43 10.02 -8.81
C VAL A 18 17.20 8.89 -9.48
N ILE A 19 17.92 9.23 -10.54
CA ILE A 19 18.69 8.27 -11.33
C ILE A 19 20.14 8.27 -10.84
N PHE A 20 20.57 7.19 -10.21
CA PHE A 20 21.99 6.92 -10.03
C PHE A 20 22.48 6.07 -11.21
N ARG A 21 23.40 6.60 -12.04
CA ARG A 21 24.05 5.81 -13.08
C ARG A 21 25.13 4.92 -12.47
N ASN A 22 24.95 3.62 -12.59
CA ASN A 22 26.05 2.69 -12.37
C ASN A 22 26.97 2.70 -13.62
N ILE A 23 28.27 2.47 -13.41
CA ILE A 23 29.37 2.51 -14.39
C ILE A 23 29.16 1.58 -15.63
N LYS A 24 28.09 0.76 -15.64
CA LYS A 24 27.73 -0.15 -16.73
C LYS A 24 26.55 0.31 -17.59
N GLY A 25 26.09 1.56 -17.48
CA GLY A 25 25.08 2.15 -18.40
C GLY A 25 23.63 1.69 -18.15
N LYS A 26 23.31 0.94 -17.11
CA LYS A 26 21.94 0.66 -16.66
C LYS A 26 21.46 1.78 -15.76
N VAL A 27 20.25 2.27 -16.02
CA VAL A 27 19.56 3.22 -15.14
C VAL A 27 18.90 2.41 -14.04
N ASN A 28 19.42 2.52 -12.82
CA ASN A 28 18.89 1.85 -11.66
C ASN A 28 18.17 2.88 -10.81
N VAL A 29 16.87 2.69 -10.60
CA VAL A 29 16.05 3.56 -9.76
C VAL A 29 15.92 2.89 -8.39
N MET A 30 16.75 3.32 -7.44
CA MET A 30 16.71 2.80 -6.07
C MET A 30 15.51 3.35 -5.31
N ILE A 31 15.19 4.66 -5.47
CA ILE A 31 14.03 5.32 -4.88
C ILE A 31 13.21 5.97 -6.00
N TYR A 32 11.96 5.56 -6.13
CA TYR A 32 11.02 6.19 -7.05
C TYR A 32 10.24 7.28 -6.32
N SER A 33 10.05 8.43 -6.97
CA SER A 33 9.38 9.59 -6.39
C SER A 33 8.36 10.18 -7.36
N ASN A 34 7.19 10.57 -6.84
CA ASN A 34 6.17 11.30 -7.58
C ASN A 34 5.52 12.39 -6.71
N ASN A 35 5.00 13.44 -7.36
CA ASN A 35 4.33 14.54 -6.68
C ASN A 35 2.82 14.36 -6.73
N TYR A 36 2.18 14.60 -5.59
CA TYR A 36 0.73 14.56 -5.41
C TYR A 36 0.25 15.87 -4.79
N LYS A 37 -1.04 16.08 -4.86
CA LYS A 37 -1.71 17.19 -4.22
C LYS A 37 -2.98 16.65 -3.57
N ILE A 38 -3.21 16.98 -2.30
CA ILE A 38 -4.41 16.56 -1.58
C ILE A 38 -5.63 17.29 -2.16
N GLY A 39 -6.51 16.53 -2.79
CA GLY A 39 -7.75 17.00 -3.41
C GLY A 39 -8.93 17.00 -2.44
N ILE A 40 -10.09 17.42 -2.94
CA ILE A 40 -11.33 17.47 -2.14
C ILE A 40 -11.84 16.07 -1.77
N GLU A 41 -11.60 15.07 -2.60
CA GLU A 41 -12.02 13.67 -2.37
C GLU A 41 -11.10 12.92 -1.40
N ASP A 42 -9.90 13.49 -1.14
CA ASP A 42 -8.91 12.88 -0.28
C ASP A 42 -9.12 13.21 1.21
N ILE A 43 -9.95 14.20 1.52
CA ILE A 43 -10.13 14.73 2.87
C ILE A 43 -11.43 14.26 3.52
N GLY A 44 -11.37 14.11 4.86
CA GLY A 44 -12.53 13.89 5.71
C GLY A 44 -13.12 15.20 6.26
N VAL A 45 -14.03 15.05 7.21
CA VAL A 45 -14.78 16.16 7.84
C VAL A 45 -13.89 17.19 8.54
N ASN A 46 -12.67 16.83 8.91
CA ASN A 46 -11.71 17.71 9.59
C ASN A 46 -10.80 18.48 8.62
N ASN A 47 -11.07 18.45 7.30
CA ASN A 47 -10.21 19.00 6.26
C ASN A 47 -8.81 18.35 6.21
N GLU A 48 -8.68 17.14 6.69
CA GLU A 48 -7.45 16.36 6.75
C GLU A 48 -7.56 15.12 5.87
N ALA A 49 -6.44 14.71 5.28
CA ALA A 49 -6.39 13.54 4.42
C ALA A 49 -6.83 12.27 5.16
N THR A 50 -7.69 11.49 4.53
CA THR A 50 -8.14 10.20 5.06
C THR A 50 -7.04 9.14 4.96
N ASN A 51 -7.11 8.11 5.80
CA ASN A 51 -6.17 6.99 5.70
C ASN A 51 -6.27 6.27 4.35
N LYS A 52 -7.48 6.22 3.76
CA LYS A 52 -7.66 5.70 2.40
C LYS A 52 -6.87 6.51 1.38
N ALA A 53 -6.96 7.84 1.41
CA ALA A 53 -6.24 8.71 0.47
C ALA A 53 -4.72 8.57 0.60
N LEU A 54 -4.20 8.47 1.83
CA LEU A 54 -2.77 8.27 2.07
C LEU A 54 -2.29 6.91 1.53
N LEU A 55 -3.04 5.83 1.75
CA LEU A 55 -2.73 4.52 1.19
C LEU A 55 -2.88 4.50 -0.34
N ALA A 56 -3.86 5.24 -0.91
CA ALA A 56 -4.02 5.36 -2.37
C ALA A 56 -2.79 6.00 -3.02
N ILE A 57 -2.24 7.07 -2.43
CA ILE A 57 -0.98 7.68 -2.88
C ILE A 57 0.19 6.67 -2.83
N MET A 58 0.27 5.86 -1.77
CA MET A 58 1.31 4.83 -1.66
C MET A 58 1.14 3.70 -2.68
N GLU A 59 -0.10 3.27 -2.93
CA GLU A 59 -0.41 2.25 -3.92
C GLU A 59 -0.08 2.75 -5.34
N ASP A 60 -0.46 3.99 -5.66
CA ASP A 60 -0.20 4.60 -6.96
C ASP A 60 1.31 4.76 -7.22
N VAL A 61 2.08 5.30 -6.28
CA VAL A 61 3.53 5.45 -6.44
C VAL A 61 4.25 4.10 -6.56
N ALA A 62 3.74 3.04 -5.92
CA ALA A 62 4.25 1.68 -6.09
C ALA A 62 3.95 1.13 -7.49
N GLY A 63 2.74 1.38 -8.00
CA GLY A 63 2.32 1.05 -9.36
C GLY A 63 3.19 1.73 -10.40
N LEU A 64 3.38 3.04 -10.29
CA LEU A 64 4.23 3.83 -11.17
C LEU A 64 5.70 3.36 -11.17
N HIS A 65 6.25 2.99 -10.00
CA HIS A 65 7.57 2.38 -9.93
C HIS A 65 7.61 1.05 -10.67
N SER A 66 6.62 0.18 -10.50
CA SER A 66 6.55 -1.10 -11.21
C SER A 66 6.39 -0.92 -12.72
N GLU A 67 5.61 0.08 -13.15
CA GLU A 67 5.48 0.49 -14.56
C GLU A 67 6.83 0.90 -15.14
N SER A 68 7.61 1.71 -14.41
CA SER A 68 8.91 2.21 -14.87
C SER A 68 9.95 1.10 -15.11
N VAL A 69 9.79 -0.06 -14.46
CA VAL A 69 10.66 -1.24 -14.62
C VAL A 69 10.01 -2.34 -15.49
N GLY A 70 8.84 -2.06 -16.08
CA GLY A 70 8.13 -2.94 -17.00
C GLY A 70 7.39 -4.10 -16.34
N TYR A 71 6.91 -3.91 -15.11
CA TYR A 71 6.05 -4.84 -14.38
C TYR A 71 4.83 -4.15 -13.77
N GLY A 72 4.30 -3.15 -14.48
CA GLY A 72 3.09 -2.43 -14.14
C GLY A 72 1.81 -3.15 -14.56
N VAL A 73 0.69 -2.43 -14.45
CA VAL A 73 -0.65 -2.95 -14.72
C VAL A 73 -0.82 -3.38 -16.19
N PHE A 74 -0.23 -2.64 -17.13
CA PHE A 74 -0.36 -2.91 -18.56
C PHE A 74 0.40 -4.17 -19.03
N GLU A 75 1.41 -4.62 -18.27
CA GLU A 75 2.17 -5.82 -18.60
C GLU A 75 1.59 -7.11 -18.05
N VAL A 76 0.56 -7.03 -17.18
CA VAL A 76 -0.03 -8.22 -16.53
C VAL A 76 -0.52 -9.22 -17.56
N GLU A 77 -1.23 -8.79 -18.60
CA GLU A 77 -1.76 -9.69 -19.65
C GLU A 77 -0.64 -10.29 -20.50
N THR A 78 0.32 -9.47 -20.91
CA THR A 78 1.40 -9.91 -21.83
C THR A 78 2.40 -10.83 -21.15
N LYS A 79 2.75 -10.54 -19.91
CA LYS A 79 3.72 -11.32 -19.13
C LYS A 79 3.08 -12.44 -18.32
N ASN A 80 1.75 -12.40 -18.13
CA ASN A 80 0.99 -13.31 -17.26
C ASN A 80 1.58 -13.31 -15.82
N ARG A 81 1.95 -12.14 -15.34
CA ARG A 81 2.56 -11.90 -14.03
C ARG A 81 1.94 -10.68 -13.38
N ALA A 82 1.67 -10.79 -12.07
CA ALA A 82 1.17 -9.69 -11.27
C ALA A 82 1.79 -9.69 -9.88
N TRP A 83 1.87 -8.51 -9.30
CA TRP A 83 2.13 -8.32 -7.89
C TRP A 83 0.80 -8.36 -7.12
N LEU A 84 0.69 -9.23 -6.11
CA LEU A 84 -0.43 -9.25 -5.18
C LEU A 84 0.04 -8.70 -3.82
N LEU A 85 -0.71 -7.77 -3.31
CA LEU A 85 -0.50 -7.17 -2.00
C LEU A 85 -1.00 -8.14 -0.92
N LEU A 86 -0.17 -8.37 0.10
CA LEU A 86 -0.50 -9.23 1.24
C LEU A 86 -0.70 -8.45 2.52
N ASP A 87 0.07 -7.38 2.74
CA ASP A 87 0.01 -6.59 3.97
C ASP A 87 0.30 -5.12 3.71
N TRP A 88 -0.36 -4.28 4.52
CA TRP A 88 -0.03 -2.89 4.76
C TRP A 88 0.25 -2.61 6.22
N LYS A 89 1.25 -1.76 6.48
CA LYS A 89 1.44 -1.04 7.74
C LYS A 89 1.72 0.42 7.40
N MET A 90 0.91 1.33 7.94
CA MET A 90 1.06 2.77 7.75
C MET A 90 1.02 3.47 9.11
N LYS A 91 1.82 4.52 9.27
CA LYS A 91 1.79 5.44 10.40
C LYS A 91 1.79 6.88 9.90
N VAL A 92 0.81 7.63 10.35
CA VAL A 92 0.72 9.08 10.15
C VAL A 92 1.48 9.78 11.27
N ILE A 93 2.40 10.67 10.91
CA ILE A 93 3.18 11.49 11.83
C ILE A 93 2.58 12.90 11.90
N LYS A 94 2.18 13.41 10.73
CA LYS A 94 1.48 14.67 10.57
C LYS A 94 0.50 14.53 9.42
N ARG A 95 -0.77 14.78 9.66
CA ARG A 95 -1.81 14.61 8.65
C ARG A 95 -1.85 15.81 7.70
N PRO A 96 -1.68 15.59 6.38
CA PRO A 96 -1.78 16.68 5.42
C PRO A 96 -3.24 17.11 5.23
N LYS A 97 -3.43 18.35 4.77
CA LYS A 97 -4.73 18.98 4.58
C LYS A 97 -5.04 19.24 3.12
N TYR A 98 -6.27 19.65 2.86
CA TYR A 98 -6.67 20.07 1.52
C TYR A 98 -5.68 21.07 0.92
N ASN A 99 -5.32 20.84 -0.34
CA ASN A 99 -4.40 21.66 -1.14
C ASN A 99 -2.91 21.50 -0.80
N ASP A 100 -2.54 20.73 0.24
CA ASP A 100 -1.13 20.42 0.50
C ASP A 100 -0.51 19.62 -0.65
N LYS A 101 0.75 19.91 -0.95
CA LYS A 101 1.53 19.17 -1.91
C LYS A 101 2.38 18.12 -1.19
N ILE A 102 2.39 16.94 -1.75
CA ILE A 102 3.03 15.75 -1.19
C ILE A 102 4.07 15.23 -2.17
N ILE A 103 5.24 14.92 -1.66
CA ILE A 103 6.25 14.14 -2.36
C ILE A 103 6.17 12.71 -1.83
N ALA A 104 5.70 11.78 -2.65
CA ALA A 104 5.65 10.37 -2.30
C ALA A 104 6.90 9.66 -2.82
N GLU A 105 7.60 8.98 -1.94
CA GLU A 105 8.77 8.15 -2.27
C GLU A 105 8.49 6.68 -1.93
N THR A 106 8.97 5.78 -2.78
CA THR A 106 8.92 4.33 -2.55
C THR A 106 10.16 3.64 -3.05
N TRP A 107 10.53 2.54 -2.41
CA TRP A 107 11.64 1.68 -2.80
C TRP A 107 11.37 0.22 -2.43
N SER A 108 11.98 -0.71 -3.16
CA SER A 108 12.09 -2.09 -2.73
C SER A 108 13.03 -2.15 -1.54
N ARG A 109 12.57 -2.67 -0.40
CA ARG A 109 13.41 -2.79 0.79
C ARG A 109 14.21 -4.08 0.79
N LYS A 110 13.55 -5.22 0.60
CA LYS A 110 14.17 -6.54 0.53
C LYS A 110 13.29 -7.53 -0.21
N VAL A 111 13.92 -8.60 -0.67
CA VAL A 111 13.22 -9.77 -1.23
C VAL A 111 13.63 -11.01 -0.42
N GLU A 112 12.66 -11.76 0.07
CA GLU A 112 12.88 -13.00 0.83
C GLU A 112 12.04 -14.12 0.23
N ARG A 113 12.69 -15.11 -0.39
CA ARG A 113 12.04 -16.28 -0.99
C ARG A 113 10.99 -15.91 -2.04
N LEU A 114 9.72 -15.82 -1.63
CA LEU A 114 8.55 -15.48 -2.46
C LEU A 114 8.02 -14.07 -2.18
N TYR A 115 8.50 -13.41 -1.13
CA TYR A 115 7.97 -12.14 -0.67
C TYR A 115 8.89 -10.99 -1.04
N ALA A 116 8.29 -9.90 -1.51
CA ALA A 116 8.94 -8.61 -1.70
C ALA A 116 8.37 -7.60 -0.71
N TYR A 117 9.25 -6.86 -0.07
CA TYR A 117 8.91 -5.81 0.88
C TYR A 117 9.21 -4.46 0.25
N ARG A 118 8.30 -3.52 0.42
CA ARG A 118 8.37 -2.18 -0.13
C ARG A 118 8.07 -1.17 0.96
N ASP A 119 8.90 -0.14 1.04
CA ASP A 119 8.74 0.95 1.99
C ASP A 119 8.34 2.25 1.29
N PHE A 120 7.73 3.17 2.06
CA PHE A 120 7.17 4.42 1.58
C PHE A 120 7.44 5.54 2.57
N GLN A 121 7.65 6.74 2.03
CA GLN A 121 7.63 7.98 2.77
C GLN A 121 6.80 9.01 2.00
N LEU A 122 5.83 9.63 2.68
CA LEU A 122 5.19 10.84 2.18
C LEU A 122 5.83 12.02 2.88
N LYS A 123 6.21 13.03 2.12
CA LYS A 123 6.87 14.24 2.60
C LYS A 123 6.05 15.48 2.26
N ASP A 124 6.12 16.50 3.11
CA ASP A 124 5.61 17.83 2.80
C ASP A 124 6.54 18.57 1.81
N GLU A 125 6.14 19.78 1.38
CA GLU A 125 6.94 20.62 0.46
C GLU A 125 8.31 21.03 1.02
N GLN A 126 8.48 20.98 2.34
CA GLN A 126 9.75 21.26 3.02
C GLN A 126 10.66 20.04 3.12
N GLY A 127 10.17 18.86 2.68
CA GLY A 127 10.90 17.60 2.74
C GLY A 127 10.80 16.87 4.07
N ASN A 128 9.96 17.33 5.01
CA ASN A 128 9.73 16.62 6.26
C ASN A 128 8.87 15.38 6.01
N VAL A 129 9.24 14.24 6.60
CA VAL A 129 8.45 13.01 6.54
C VAL A 129 7.19 13.19 7.39
N ILE A 130 6.03 13.03 6.76
CA ILE A 130 4.71 13.20 7.39
C ILE A 130 3.93 11.89 7.50
N VAL A 131 4.19 10.92 6.63
CA VAL A 131 3.62 9.57 6.71
C VAL A 131 4.69 8.56 6.32
N ILE A 132 4.71 7.42 7.00
CA ILE A 132 5.54 6.27 6.64
C ILE A 132 4.68 5.03 6.43
N GLY A 133 5.11 4.17 5.51
CA GLY A 133 4.40 2.93 5.21
C GLY A 133 5.35 1.81 4.81
N THR A 134 4.91 0.58 5.02
CA THR A 134 5.54 -0.61 4.47
C THR A 134 4.48 -1.58 3.97
N SER A 135 4.80 -2.34 2.95
CA SER A 135 3.93 -3.35 2.36
C SER A 135 4.68 -4.63 2.05
N ARG A 136 3.95 -5.74 2.03
CA ARG A 136 4.46 -7.06 1.63
C ARG A 136 3.68 -7.55 0.43
N TRP A 137 4.41 -8.01 -0.56
CA TRP A 137 3.89 -8.44 -1.86
C TRP A 137 4.34 -9.85 -2.19
N ILE A 138 3.55 -10.53 -3.02
CA ILE A 138 3.92 -11.80 -3.64
C ILE A 138 3.77 -11.68 -5.16
N PHE A 139 4.71 -12.29 -5.89
CA PHE A 139 4.66 -12.31 -7.34
C PHE A 139 3.98 -13.58 -7.81
N VAL A 140 2.99 -13.47 -8.70
CA VAL A 140 2.15 -14.60 -9.11
C VAL A 140 2.12 -14.78 -10.62
N ASP A 141 1.96 -16.02 -11.04
CA ASP A 141 1.54 -16.40 -12.38
C ASP A 141 0.01 -16.30 -12.44
N THR A 142 -0.51 -15.36 -13.22
CA THR A 142 -1.95 -15.07 -13.28
C THR A 142 -2.73 -16.19 -13.97
N LYS A 143 -2.13 -16.90 -14.94
CA LYS A 143 -2.76 -18.07 -15.60
C LYS A 143 -2.84 -19.28 -14.69
N ARG A 144 -1.74 -19.58 -13.98
CA ARG A 144 -1.65 -20.74 -13.09
C ARG A 144 -2.17 -20.45 -11.69
N ARG A 145 -2.46 -19.19 -11.37
CA ARG A 145 -2.93 -18.70 -10.06
C ARG A 145 -2.06 -19.20 -8.90
N ARG A 146 -0.75 -19.08 -9.04
CA ARG A 146 0.21 -19.55 -8.03
C ARG A 146 1.41 -18.61 -7.90
N PRO A 147 2.02 -18.54 -6.69
CA PRO A 147 3.25 -17.81 -6.49
C PRO A 147 4.38 -18.26 -7.41
N VAL A 148 5.19 -17.30 -7.83
CA VAL A 148 6.39 -17.51 -8.64
C VAL A 148 7.59 -17.02 -7.84
N ARG A 149 8.68 -17.79 -7.89
CA ARG A 149 9.93 -17.39 -7.28
C ARG A 149 10.47 -16.13 -7.96
N LEU A 150 10.87 -15.15 -7.16
CA LEU A 150 11.55 -13.97 -7.65
C LEU A 150 12.99 -14.33 -8.06
N THR A 151 13.26 -14.20 -9.34
CA THR A 151 14.55 -14.47 -9.95
C THR A 151 15.37 -13.18 -10.07
N GLU A 152 16.69 -13.29 -10.24
CA GLU A 152 17.59 -12.14 -10.26
C GLU A 152 17.27 -11.15 -11.39
N ASP A 153 16.78 -11.63 -12.53
CA ASP A 153 16.34 -10.79 -13.64
C ASP A 153 15.16 -9.86 -13.29
N ILE A 154 14.32 -10.25 -12.32
CA ILE A 154 13.23 -9.43 -11.81
C ILE A 154 13.72 -8.55 -10.65
N THR A 155 14.42 -9.14 -9.68
CA THR A 155 14.83 -8.41 -8.46
C THR A 155 15.85 -7.34 -8.75
N SER A 156 16.74 -7.55 -9.72
CA SER A 156 17.74 -6.57 -10.15
C SER A 156 17.16 -5.30 -10.78
N LEU A 157 15.89 -5.36 -11.26
CA LEU A 157 15.21 -4.19 -11.82
C LEU A 157 14.77 -3.20 -10.74
N TYR A 158 14.48 -3.70 -9.54
CA TYR A 158 14.00 -2.88 -8.43
C TYR A 158 15.09 -2.39 -7.49
N GLU A 159 16.31 -2.89 -7.58
CA GLU A 159 17.48 -2.59 -6.72
C GLU A 159 17.10 -2.26 -5.28
N SER A 160 17.12 -3.29 -4.42
CA SER A 160 16.65 -3.14 -3.04
C SER A 160 17.56 -2.26 -2.19
N GLU A 161 16.97 -1.28 -1.50
CA GLU A 161 17.58 -0.42 -0.48
C GLU A 161 17.52 -1.09 0.90
N THR A 162 18.39 -2.08 1.12
CA THR A 162 18.34 -2.93 2.32
C THR A 162 18.63 -2.18 3.62
N ASP A 163 19.40 -1.10 3.54
CA ASP A 163 19.83 -0.32 4.72
C ASP A 163 18.82 0.77 5.11
N LYS A 164 17.79 0.99 4.27
CA LYS A 164 16.76 1.99 4.50
C LYS A 164 15.43 1.32 4.84
N SER A 165 15.09 1.26 6.12
CA SER A 165 13.79 0.76 6.59
C SER A 165 13.04 1.84 7.37
N VAL A 166 11.75 2.03 7.08
CA VAL A 166 10.89 2.97 7.82
C VAL A 166 10.31 2.35 9.10
N PHE A 167 10.25 1.02 9.16
CA PHE A 167 9.88 0.27 10.36
C PHE A 167 10.98 -0.74 10.69
N PRO A 168 11.65 -0.62 11.84
CA PRO A 168 12.70 -1.55 12.24
C PRO A 168 12.17 -2.96 12.57
N GLU A 169 10.91 -3.02 13.05
CA GLU A 169 10.28 -4.28 13.43
C GLU A 169 9.67 -4.99 12.20
N GLU A 170 9.65 -6.31 12.24
CA GLU A 170 8.90 -7.10 11.28
C GLU A 170 7.39 -6.90 11.46
N MET A 171 6.64 -7.12 10.37
CA MET A 171 5.18 -7.09 10.43
C MET A 171 4.67 -8.35 11.13
N GLU A 172 4.19 -8.20 12.36
CA GLU A 172 3.54 -9.27 13.11
C GLU A 172 2.18 -9.62 12.49
N ASN A 173 1.69 -10.81 12.77
CA ASN A 173 0.32 -11.19 12.43
C ASN A 173 -0.65 -10.34 13.24
N ILE A 174 -1.74 -9.92 12.60
CA ILE A 174 -2.87 -9.23 13.25
C ILE A 174 -4.09 -10.14 13.26
N GLY A 175 -4.90 -10.03 14.29
CA GLY A 175 -6.14 -10.78 14.43
C GLY A 175 -6.57 -10.89 15.89
N CYS A 176 -7.77 -11.39 16.09
CA CYS A 176 -8.32 -11.75 17.39
C CYS A 176 -9.30 -12.92 17.21
N ASP A 177 -9.54 -13.64 18.29
CA ASP A 177 -10.48 -14.76 18.31
C ASP A 177 -11.79 -14.39 19.03
N ASP A 178 -11.76 -13.33 19.85
CA ASP A 178 -12.94 -12.80 20.57
C ASP A 178 -13.48 -11.57 19.85
N TYR A 179 -14.80 -11.53 19.65
CA TYR A 179 -15.48 -10.48 18.89
C TYR A 179 -16.60 -9.86 19.73
N ASP A 180 -16.67 -8.53 19.75
CA ASP A 180 -17.72 -7.79 20.46
C ASP A 180 -19.05 -7.87 19.71
N PHE A 181 -19.00 -7.80 18.38
CA PHE A 181 -20.19 -7.96 17.52
C PHE A 181 -19.78 -8.31 16.08
N LYS A 182 -20.77 -8.63 15.27
CA LYS A 182 -20.63 -8.78 13.81
C LYS A 182 -21.68 -7.99 13.06
N LYS A 183 -21.32 -7.57 11.85
CA LYS A 183 -22.22 -7.00 10.84
C LYS A 183 -22.04 -7.73 9.52
N ASP A 184 -23.13 -7.90 8.80
CA ASP A 184 -23.09 -8.38 7.42
C ASP A 184 -22.78 -7.21 6.46
N TYR A 185 -21.97 -7.47 5.45
CA TYR A 185 -21.70 -6.54 4.36
C TYR A 185 -21.93 -7.24 3.02
N HIS A 186 -22.58 -6.55 2.09
CA HIS A 186 -22.75 -7.01 0.72
C HIS A 186 -21.82 -6.23 -0.18
N VAL A 187 -20.92 -6.92 -0.84
CA VAL A 187 -19.91 -6.32 -1.75
C VAL A 187 -20.62 -5.61 -2.91
N GLN A 188 -20.36 -4.31 -3.01
CA GLN A 188 -20.96 -3.41 -3.99
C GLN A 188 -20.12 -3.36 -5.28
N ARG A 189 -20.70 -2.88 -6.39
CA ARG A 189 -19.96 -2.69 -7.65
C ARG A 189 -18.80 -1.71 -7.51
N ARG A 190 -18.96 -0.69 -6.68
CA ARG A 190 -17.93 0.33 -6.41
C ARG A 190 -16.73 -0.21 -5.64
N ASP A 191 -16.88 -1.36 -4.98
CA ASP A 191 -15.81 -1.99 -4.21
C ASP A 191 -14.87 -2.79 -5.09
N ILE A 192 -15.22 -3.02 -6.37
CA ILE A 192 -14.55 -3.94 -7.29
C ILE A 192 -13.54 -3.18 -8.16
N ASP A 193 -12.35 -3.74 -8.28
CA ASP A 193 -11.26 -3.25 -9.12
C ASP A 193 -11.27 -3.84 -10.55
N ILE A 194 -10.23 -3.50 -11.32
CA ILE A 194 -10.04 -3.98 -12.69
C ILE A 194 -9.79 -5.50 -12.80
N ASN A 195 -9.55 -6.19 -11.70
CA ASN A 195 -9.30 -7.64 -11.64
C ASN A 195 -10.56 -8.42 -11.23
N ASP A 196 -11.74 -7.76 -11.18
CA ASP A 196 -13.02 -8.33 -10.72
C ASP A 196 -13.00 -8.76 -9.24
N HIS A 197 -12.09 -8.21 -8.42
CA HIS A 197 -12.00 -8.47 -6.99
C HIS A 197 -12.25 -7.19 -6.19
N MET A 198 -12.62 -7.36 -4.92
CA MET A 198 -12.73 -6.24 -3.99
C MET A 198 -11.38 -5.53 -3.87
N HIS A 199 -11.36 -4.24 -4.24
CA HIS A 199 -10.16 -3.41 -4.23
C HIS A 199 -9.55 -3.33 -2.83
N ASN A 200 -8.22 -3.38 -2.73
CA ASN A 200 -7.49 -3.39 -1.45
C ASN A 200 -7.96 -2.28 -0.50
N LEU A 201 -8.18 -1.07 -0.99
CA LEU A 201 -8.61 0.05 -0.16
C LEU A 201 -10.09 0.00 0.24
N SER A 202 -10.94 -0.73 -0.50
CA SER A 202 -12.35 -0.93 -0.13
C SER A 202 -12.50 -1.70 1.17
N TYR A 203 -11.54 -2.56 1.52
CA TYR A 203 -11.52 -3.22 2.84
C TYR A 203 -11.35 -2.22 3.99
N LEU A 204 -10.56 -1.17 3.79
CA LEU A 204 -10.39 -0.12 4.80
C LEU A 204 -11.66 0.74 4.92
N GLU A 205 -12.28 1.13 3.80
CA GLU A 205 -13.55 1.88 3.81
C GLU A 205 -14.64 1.07 4.53
N MET A 206 -14.78 -0.20 4.18
CA MET A 206 -15.71 -1.10 4.86
C MET A 206 -15.40 -1.20 6.36
N ALA A 207 -14.13 -1.28 6.76
CA ALA A 207 -13.77 -1.33 8.18
C ALA A 207 -14.28 -0.09 8.93
N TYR A 208 -14.20 1.11 8.33
CA TYR A 208 -14.77 2.32 8.94
C TYR A 208 -16.29 2.25 9.09
N GLU A 209 -17.02 1.63 8.16
CA GLU A 209 -18.48 1.42 8.25
C GLU A 209 -18.87 0.41 9.36
N ILE A 210 -17.92 -0.45 9.75
CA ILE A 210 -18.15 -1.45 10.80
C ILE A 210 -17.91 -0.87 12.20
N LEU A 211 -17.04 0.12 12.32
CA LEU A 211 -16.76 0.75 13.62
C LEU A 211 -18.05 1.18 14.34
N PRO A 212 -18.08 1.12 15.69
CA PRO A 212 -19.10 1.82 16.47
C PRO A 212 -19.14 3.30 16.12
N LEU A 213 -20.33 3.87 15.98
CA LEU A 213 -20.52 5.26 15.54
C LEU A 213 -19.74 6.25 16.40
N GLU A 214 -19.75 6.03 17.73
CA GLU A 214 -19.02 6.87 18.67
C GLU A 214 -17.50 6.86 18.40
N ILE A 215 -16.94 5.70 18.10
CA ILE A 215 -15.51 5.55 17.76
C ILE A 215 -15.22 6.26 16.44
N TYR A 216 -16.03 6.01 15.42
CA TYR A 216 -15.88 6.65 14.10
C TYR A 216 -15.90 8.18 14.17
N GLN A 217 -16.79 8.75 15.00
CA GLN A 217 -16.99 10.20 15.11
C GLN A 217 -15.91 10.90 15.94
N ASN A 218 -15.33 10.21 16.91
CA ASN A 218 -14.45 10.85 17.93
C ASN A 218 -12.99 10.41 17.85
N LYS A 219 -12.65 9.40 17.07
CA LYS A 219 -11.28 8.87 17.01
C LYS A 219 -10.66 9.05 15.62
N VAL A 220 -9.44 9.59 15.62
CA VAL A 220 -8.57 9.62 14.43
C VAL A 220 -7.52 8.53 14.60
N PHE A 221 -7.38 7.69 13.60
CA PHE A 221 -6.44 6.58 13.62
C PHE A 221 -5.18 6.93 12.83
N ASP A 222 -4.07 7.05 13.53
CA ASP A 222 -2.78 7.35 12.91
C ASP A 222 -1.99 6.10 12.54
N ASN A 223 -2.40 4.93 13.03
CA ASN A 223 -1.82 3.66 12.62
C ASN A 223 -2.87 2.78 11.94
N VAL A 224 -2.50 2.25 10.79
CA VAL A 224 -3.33 1.33 10.00
C VAL A 224 -2.51 0.10 9.67
N ARG A 225 -3.07 -1.08 9.94
CA ARG A 225 -2.57 -2.37 9.50
C ARG A 225 -3.65 -3.11 8.74
N ILE A 226 -3.29 -3.71 7.60
CA ILE A 226 -4.21 -4.55 6.83
C ILE A 226 -3.46 -5.81 6.42
N ALA A 227 -4.04 -6.98 6.68
CA ALA A 227 -3.55 -8.26 6.20
C ALA A 227 -4.60 -8.90 5.29
N TYR A 228 -4.25 -9.15 4.03
CA TYR A 228 -5.10 -9.80 3.04
C TYR A 228 -4.79 -11.28 2.98
N LYS A 229 -5.82 -12.13 3.01
CA LYS A 229 -5.68 -13.60 3.01
C LYS A 229 -6.33 -14.25 1.80
N LYS A 230 -7.50 -13.77 1.40
CA LYS A 230 -8.28 -14.36 0.31
C LYS A 230 -9.10 -13.29 -0.39
N GLU A 231 -9.12 -13.34 -1.70
CA GLU A 231 -9.90 -12.45 -2.56
C GLU A 231 -11.41 -12.55 -2.29
N ILE A 232 -12.10 -11.44 -2.49
CA ILE A 232 -13.56 -11.32 -2.43
C ILE A 232 -14.03 -10.81 -3.79
N VAL A 233 -15.15 -11.32 -4.29
CA VAL A 233 -15.73 -10.92 -5.59
C VAL A 233 -17.08 -10.22 -5.41
N TYR A 234 -17.53 -9.53 -6.46
CA TYR A 234 -18.81 -8.85 -6.49
C TYR A 234 -19.97 -9.76 -6.06
N GLY A 235 -20.90 -9.18 -5.30
CA GLY A 235 -22.12 -9.83 -4.88
C GLY A 235 -21.98 -10.84 -3.72
N GLN A 236 -20.76 -11.11 -3.26
CA GLN A 236 -20.58 -11.93 -2.07
C GLN A 236 -21.18 -11.24 -0.84
N LYS A 237 -21.82 -12.03 0.01
CA LYS A 237 -22.14 -11.67 1.38
C LYS A 237 -20.92 -12.03 2.24
N ILE A 238 -20.43 -11.07 2.99
CA ILE A 238 -19.33 -11.25 3.93
C ILE A 238 -19.76 -10.83 5.33
N GLU A 239 -19.11 -11.41 6.31
CA GLU A 239 -19.31 -11.10 7.71
C GLU A 239 -18.11 -10.34 8.23
N CYS A 240 -18.36 -9.20 8.85
CA CYS A 240 -17.33 -8.34 9.44
C CYS A 240 -17.45 -8.41 10.96
N TYR A 241 -16.44 -8.93 11.59
CA TYR A 241 -16.34 -9.13 13.02
C TYR A 241 -15.50 -8.00 13.62
N TYR A 242 -16.06 -7.27 14.56
CA TYR A 242 -15.37 -6.20 15.26
C TYR A 242 -14.92 -6.67 16.63
N SER A 243 -13.71 -6.23 17.04
CA SER A 243 -13.16 -6.40 18.38
C SER A 243 -12.39 -5.14 18.78
N GLN A 244 -12.49 -4.76 20.03
CA GLN A 244 -11.65 -3.74 20.65
C GLN A 244 -10.69 -4.39 21.64
N GLN A 245 -9.40 -4.15 21.48
CA GLN A 245 -8.33 -4.60 22.39
C GLN A 245 -7.51 -3.38 22.77
N ASP A 246 -7.66 -2.91 23.98
CA ASP A 246 -7.07 -1.67 24.48
C ASP A 246 -7.43 -0.48 23.57
N ASP A 247 -6.44 0.13 22.93
CA ASP A 247 -6.60 1.24 21.97
C ASP A 247 -6.73 0.79 20.51
N LYS A 248 -6.69 -0.52 20.24
CA LYS A 248 -6.78 -1.12 18.91
C LYS A 248 -8.21 -1.52 18.59
N HIS A 249 -8.62 -1.20 17.38
CA HIS A 249 -9.89 -1.60 16.79
C HIS A 249 -9.61 -2.56 15.65
N ILE A 250 -10.07 -3.80 15.79
CA ILE A 250 -9.76 -4.90 14.86
C ILE A 250 -11.03 -5.31 14.14
N ILE A 251 -10.98 -5.34 12.82
CA ILE A 251 -12.05 -5.81 11.97
C ILE A 251 -11.56 -7.05 11.21
N THR A 252 -12.15 -8.21 11.50
CA THR A 252 -11.90 -9.46 10.79
C THR A 252 -13.00 -9.72 9.79
N VAL A 253 -12.63 -9.82 8.52
CA VAL A 253 -13.55 -10.05 7.40
C VAL A 253 -13.56 -11.52 7.04
N LYS A 254 -14.73 -12.14 7.01
CA LYS A 254 -14.90 -13.56 6.69
C LYS A 254 -15.90 -13.80 5.58
N SER A 255 -15.64 -14.78 4.75
CA SER A 255 -16.62 -15.38 3.84
C SER A 255 -16.54 -16.91 3.93
N ASN A 256 -17.69 -17.58 4.12
CA ASN A 256 -17.75 -19.03 4.26
C ASN A 256 -16.70 -19.57 5.26
N ASP A 257 -16.67 -19.02 6.47
CA ASP A 257 -15.74 -19.34 7.58
C ASP A 257 -14.23 -19.10 7.29
N ASN A 258 -13.87 -18.62 6.11
CA ASN A 258 -12.49 -18.26 5.81
C ASN A 258 -12.25 -16.78 6.10
N ILE A 259 -11.10 -16.48 6.71
CA ILE A 259 -10.65 -15.09 6.86
C ILE A 259 -10.20 -14.60 5.48
N ASN A 260 -10.81 -13.48 5.03
CA ASN A 260 -10.42 -12.79 3.79
C ASN A 260 -9.42 -11.67 4.07
N ALA A 261 -9.65 -10.91 5.13
CA ALA A 261 -8.74 -9.85 5.56
C ALA A 261 -8.89 -9.57 7.04
N THR A 262 -7.88 -8.93 7.62
CA THR A 262 -7.94 -8.35 8.96
C THR A 262 -7.41 -6.92 8.88
N ILE A 263 -8.12 -5.98 9.49
CA ILE A 263 -7.78 -4.56 9.56
C ILE A 263 -7.63 -4.18 11.02
N GLU A 264 -6.52 -3.54 11.39
CA GLU A 264 -6.27 -2.99 12.72
C GLU A 264 -6.07 -1.48 12.59
N LEU A 265 -6.80 -0.72 13.41
CA LEU A 265 -6.77 0.73 13.50
C LEU A 265 -6.41 1.14 14.94
N SER A 266 -5.42 2.05 15.12
CA SER A 266 -5.05 2.58 16.44
C SER A 266 -4.48 3.99 16.39
#